data_cfe0aedbca8cedccb5eae4a87c9fb583
#
_entry.id   cfe0aedbca8cedccb5eae4a87c9fb583
#
_cell.length_a   1.000
_cell.length_b   1.000
_cell.length_c   1.000
_cell.angle_alpha   90.00
_cell.angle_beta   90.00
_cell.angle_gamma   90.00
#
_symmetry.space_group_name_H-M   'P 1'
#
loop_
_entity.id
_entity.type
_entity.pdbx_description
1 polymer ?
#
loop_
_entity_poly.entity_id
_entity_poly.type
_entity_poly.pdbx_seq_one_letter_code
_entity_poly.pdbx_strand_id
1 'polypeptide(L)'
;MRLFFALGFSPATRQAIAQVQQRLRRAAPTARCPAEGNLHLTLAFLGEVPPARLEDATAALEALSPRRLALRLSQIGQFPQEGGLWWLGPEPCPELFALREELIFQLERRGLWYQPGEFRPHVTLARCSNFVIDGNLCLSNFHAFNCHPVCCL
;
A
#
# COMPACT_ATOMS: atom_id res chain seq x y z
N MET A 1 -11.69 2.26 16.51
CA MET A 1 -11.71 2.49 15.03
C MET A 1 -10.39 1.97 14.46
N ARG A 2 -10.44 1.10 13.46
CA ARG A 2 -9.22 0.56 12.82
C ARG A 2 -8.61 1.60 11.90
N LEU A 3 -7.36 1.96 12.14
CA LEU A 3 -6.63 2.95 11.36
C LEU A 3 -5.37 2.36 10.73
N PHE A 4 -5.00 2.92 9.61
CA PHE A 4 -3.71 2.74 8.97
C PHE A 4 -3.31 3.98 8.19
N PHE A 5 -2.02 4.21 8.06
CA PHE A 5 -1.47 5.23 7.18
C PHE A 5 -1.03 4.60 5.87
N ALA A 6 -1.35 5.26 4.77
CA ALA A 6 -1.05 4.75 3.44
C ALA A 6 -0.69 5.87 2.47
N LEU A 7 -0.10 5.48 1.35
CA LEU A 7 -0.01 6.32 0.17
C LEU A 7 -1.24 6.05 -0.71
N GLY A 8 -1.98 7.10 -1.00
CA GLY A 8 -3.01 7.10 -2.03
C GLY A 8 -2.41 7.35 -3.41
N PHE A 9 -3.16 7.03 -4.45
CA PHE A 9 -2.74 7.16 -5.84
C PHE A 9 -3.65 8.12 -6.61
N SER A 10 -3.08 8.76 -7.63
CA SER A 10 -3.87 9.55 -8.59
C SER A 10 -4.91 8.67 -9.31
N PRO A 11 -5.99 9.25 -9.85
CA PRO A 11 -6.96 8.48 -10.63
C PRO A 11 -6.32 7.71 -11.79
N ALA A 12 -5.36 8.31 -12.50
CA ALA A 12 -4.65 7.65 -13.60
C ALA A 12 -3.86 6.43 -13.11
N THR A 13 -3.19 6.53 -11.96
CA THR A 13 -2.46 5.41 -11.36
C THR A 13 -3.40 4.30 -10.93
N ARG A 14 -4.51 4.65 -10.26
CA ARG A 14 -5.52 3.65 -9.85
C ARG A 14 -6.08 2.91 -11.04
N GLN A 15 -6.41 3.62 -12.11
CA GLN A 15 -6.89 3.03 -13.35
C GLN A 15 -5.86 2.08 -13.99
N ALA A 16 -4.58 2.44 -14.00
CA ALA A 16 -3.52 1.58 -14.47
C ALA A 16 -3.39 0.30 -13.64
N ILE A 17 -3.46 0.40 -12.30
CA ILE A 17 -3.46 -0.75 -11.41
C ILE A 17 -4.70 -1.62 -11.63
N ALA A 18 -5.87 -1.01 -11.83
CA ALA A 18 -7.12 -1.74 -12.12
C ALA A 18 -7.03 -2.55 -13.42
N GLN A 19 -6.29 -2.09 -14.42
CA GLN A 19 -6.02 -2.89 -15.63
C GLN A 19 -5.19 -4.15 -15.32
N VAL A 20 -4.24 -4.09 -14.39
CA VAL A 20 -3.52 -5.28 -13.92
C VAL A 20 -4.46 -6.23 -13.22
N GLN A 21 -5.35 -5.73 -12.35
CA GLN A 21 -6.37 -6.53 -11.69
C GLN A 21 -7.28 -7.24 -12.71
N GLN A 22 -7.66 -6.57 -13.79
CA GLN A 22 -8.48 -7.18 -14.85
C GLN A 22 -7.75 -8.34 -15.54
N ARG A 23 -6.46 -8.19 -15.83
CA ARG A 23 -5.64 -9.29 -16.39
C ARG A 23 -5.57 -10.45 -15.42
N LEU A 24 -5.36 -10.16 -14.13
CA LEU A 24 -5.32 -11.17 -13.09
C LEU A 24 -6.65 -11.94 -12.98
N ARG A 25 -7.80 -11.24 -13.04
CA ARG A 25 -9.13 -11.86 -13.02
C ARG A 25 -9.40 -12.75 -14.24
N ARG A 26 -8.86 -12.41 -15.41
CA ARG A 26 -8.97 -13.27 -16.60
C ARG A 26 -8.23 -14.60 -16.40
N ALA A 27 -7.07 -14.57 -15.76
CA ALA A 27 -6.28 -15.76 -15.45
C ALA A 27 -6.82 -16.51 -14.21
N ALA A 28 -7.37 -15.80 -13.24
CA ALA A 28 -7.92 -16.33 -11.99
C ALA A 28 -9.32 -15.75 -11.72
N PRO A 29 -10.39 -16.31 -12.29
CA PRO A 29 -11.76 -15.74 -12.17
C PRO A 29 -12.28 -15.67 -10.72
N THR A 30 -11.75 -16.49 -9.82
CA THR A 30 -12.11 -16.51 -8.39
C THR A 30 -11.35 -15.46 -7.55
N ALA A 31 -10.41 -14.73 -8.16
CA ALA A 31 -9.61 -13.71 -7.47
C ALA A 31 -10.49 -12.55 -6.99
N ARG A 32 -10.37 -12.22 -5.71
CA ARG A 32 -11.06 -11.09 -5.09
C ARG A 32 -10.14 -9.88 -5.11
N CYS A 33 -10.46 -8.89 -5.94
CA CYS A 33 -9.69 -7.65 -6.06
C CYS A 33 -10.32 -6.54 -5.21
N PRO A 34 -9.51 -5.71 -4.54
CA PRO A 34 -9.99 -4.47 -3.96
C PRO A 34 -10.64 -3.58 -5.02
N ALA A 35 -11.64 -2.79 -4.62
CA ALA A 35 -12.18 -1.75 -5.48
C ALA A 35 -11.10 -0.70 -5.81
N GLU A 36 -11.21 -0.07 -6.97
CA GLU A 36 -10.22 0.93 -7.43
C GLU A 36 -10.00 2.05 -6.41
N GLY A 37 -11.07 2.53 -5.76
CA GLY A 37 -10.99 3.56 -4.72
C GLY A 37 -10.24 3.15 -3.47
N ASN A 38 -10.06 1.85 -3.24
CA ASN A 38 -9.37 1.28 -2.09
C ASN A 38 -7.92 0.86 -2.39
N LEU A 39 -7.41 1.19 -3.57
CA LEU A 39 -6.02 0.91 -3.92
C LEU A 39 -5.10 1.87 -3.17
N HIS A 40 -4.19 1.32 -2.37
CA HIS A 40 -3.24 2.07 -1.57
C HIS A 40 -1.99 1.24 -1.28
N LEU A 41 -0.92 1.92 -0.83
CA LEU A 41 0.28 1.30 -0.28
C LEU A 41 0.35 1.63 1.21
N THR A 42 0.18 0.63 2.06
CA THR A 42 0.21 0.84 3.52
C THR A 42 1.63 1.19 3.99
N LEU A 43 1.73 2.26 4.79
CA LEU A 43 2.96 2.68 5.46
C LEU A 43 3.04 2.15 6.89
N ALA A 44 1.94 2.23 7.63
CA ALA A 44 1.85 1.75 9.00
C ALA A 44 0.40 1.37 9.34
N PHE A 45 0.22 0.22 9.97
CA PHE A 45 -1.06 -0.24 10.47
C PHE A 45 -1.13 0.02 11.98
N LEU A 46 -2.11 0.81 12.43
CA LEU A 46 -2.25 1.22 13.83
C LEU A 46 -3.22 0.32 14.61
N GLY A 47 -3.98 -0.54 13.92
CA GLY A 47 -5.01 -1.33 14.59
C GLY A 47 -6.14 -0.48 15.16
N GLU A 48 -6.68 -0.87 16.30
CA GLU A 48 -7.77 -0.15 16.97
C GLU A 48 -7.24 1.09 17.68
N VAL A 49 -7.65 2.26 17.22
CA VAL A 49 -7.31 3.58 17.81
C VAL A 49 -8.56 4.15 18.50
N PRO A 50 -8.49 4.48 19.80
CA PRO A 50 -9.57 5.13 20.49
C PRO A 50 -9.91 6.50 19.88
N PRO A 51 -11.17 6.94 19.85
CA PRO A 51 -11.54 8.27 19.33
C PRO A 51 -10.75 9.42 19.93
N ALA A 52 -10.43 9.35 21.20
CA ALA A 52 -9.63 10.37 21.92
C ALA A 52 -8.17 10.49 21.40
N ARG A 53 -7.70 9.52 20.62
CA ARG A 53 -6.33 9.51 20.07
C ARG A 53 -6.28 9.81 18.55
N LEU A 54 -7.43 10.15 17.94
CA LEU A 54 -7.49 10.47 16.51
C LEU A 54 -6.71 11.74 16.17
N GLU A 55 -6.77 12.75 17.03
CA GLU A 55 -6.00 13.98 16.87
C GLU A 55 -4.49 13.72 16.86
N ASP A 56 -4.01 12.83 17.72
CA ASP A 56 -2.60 12.43 17.73
C ASP A 56 -2.19 11.73 16.44
N ALA A 57 -3.07 10.87 15.89
CA ALA A 57 -2.81 10.21 14.62
C ALA A 57 -2.77 11.22 13.47
N THR A 58 -3.70 12.17 13.43
CA THR A 58 -3.70 13.23 12.43
C THR A 58 -2.45 14.11 12.54
N ALA A 59 -2.09 14.51 13.77
CA ALA A 59 -0.88 15.31 14.03
C ALA A 59 0.41 14.57 13.66
N ALA A 60 0.45 13.24 13.75
CA ALA A 60 1.58 12.45 13.28
C ALA A 60 1.76 12.56 11.76
N LEU A 61 0.66 12.56 11.00
CA LEU A 61 0.68 12.73 9.55
C LEU A 61 1.06 14.15 9.13
N GLU A 62 0.49 15.15 9.80
CA GLU A 62 0.75 16.56 9.53
C GLU A 62 2.19 16.99 9.85
N ALA A 63 2.84 16.27 10.77
CA ALA A 63 4.24 16.52 11.13
C ALA A 63 5.25 15.95 10.12
N LEU A 64 4.79 15.22 9.10
CA LEU A 64 5.66 14.71 8.04
C LEU A 64 6.14 15.86 7.15
N SER A 65 7.41 15.82 6.78
CA SER A 65 7.98 16.79 5.85
C SER A 65 7.29 16.69 4.48
N PRO A 66 6.77 17.80 3.92
CA PRO A 66 6.17 17.79 2.60
C PRO A 66 7.18 17.32 1.55
N ARG A 67 6.81 16.27 0.82
CA ARG A 67 7.66 15.74 -0.26
C ARG A 67 6.81 15.16 -1.38
N ARG A 68 7.36 15.22 -2.58
CA ARG A 68 6.82 14.46 -3.71
C ARG A 68 7.54 13.13 -3.76
N LEU A 69 6.78 12.05 -3.77
CA LEU A 69 7.30 10.70 -3.88
C LEU A 69 6.90 10.13 -5.25
N ALA A 70 7.90 9.84 -6.07
CA ALA A 70 7.71 9.16 -7.34
C ALA A 70 8.02 7.67 -7.14
N LEU A 71 6.99 6.82 -7.22
CA LEU A 71 7.13 5.37 -7.14
C LEU A 71 6.97 4.74 -8.51
N ARG A 72 7.85 3.82 -8.84
CA ARG A 72 7.73 2.95 -10.00
C ARG A 72 7.29 1.57 -9.54
N LEU A 73 6.03 1.23 -9.81
CA LEU A 73 5.46 -0.07 -9.47
C LEU A 73 5.72 -1.05 -10.60
N SER A 74 6.66 -1.99 -10.42
CA SER A 74 7.10 -2.88 -11.48
C SER A 74 7.21 -4.34 -11.07
N GLN A 75 7.07 -4.63 -9.76
CA GLN A 75 7.22 -5.98 -9.24
C GLN A 75 5.86 -6.59 -8.90
N ILE A 76 5.60 -7.81 -9.34
CA ILE A 76 4.47 -8.62 -8.87
C ILE A 76 4.99 -9.76 -8.02
N GLY A 77 4.29 -10.03 -6.92
CA GLY A 77 4.58 -11.15 -6.07
C GLY A 77 3.37 -11.67 -5.33
N GLN A 78 3.59 -12.68 -4.50
CA GLN A 78 2.57 -13.30 -3.69
C GLN A 78 3.06 -13.48 -2.26
N PHE A 79 2.16 -13.28 -1.29
CA PHE A 79 2.32 -13.71 0.09
C PHE A 79 1.42 -14.93 0.34
N PRO A 80 1.93 -16.17 0.21
CA PRO A 80 1.11 -17.37 0.32
C PRO A 80 0.49 -17.50 1.72
N GLN A 81 1.23 -17.12 2.78
CA GLN A 81 0.81 -17.20 4.17
C GLN A 81 -0.36 -16.26 4.50
N GLU A 82 -0.62 -15.26 3.66
CA GLU A 82 -1.70 -14.30 3.82
C GLU A 82 -2.94 -14.65 2.97
N GLY A 83 -3.21 -15.93 2.78
CA GLY A 83 -4.36 -16.40 2.00
C GLY A 83 -4.21 -16.16 0.50
N GLY A 84 -2.98 -16.25 -0.02
CA GLY A 84 -2.71 -16.04 -1.43
C GLY A 84 -2.87 -14.58 -1.85
N LEU A 85 -2.35 -13.65 -1.05
CA LEU A 85 -2.38 -12.21 -1.37
C LEU A 85 -1.39 -11.94 -2.51
N TRP A 86 -1.93 -11.47 -3.63
CA TRP A 86 -1.16 -10.98 -4.79
C TRP A 86 -0.94 -9.48 -4.66
N TRP A 87 0.29 -9.05 -4.92
CA TRP A 87 0.67 -7.66 -4.74
C TRP A 87 1.49 -7.10 -5.92
N LEU A 88 1.43 -5.79 -6.05
CA LEU A 88 2.26 -4.97 -6.91
C LEU A 88 3.21 -4.16 -6.02
N GLY A 89 4.51 -4.26 -6.25
CA GLY A 89 5.53 -3.61 -5.44
C GLY A 89 6.31 -2.54 -6.21
N PRO A 90 6.81 -1.53 -5.49
CA PRO A 90 7.71 -0.54 -6.07
C PRO A 90 9.10 -1.10 -6.31
N GLU A 91 9.81 -0.51 -7.27
CA GLU A 91 11.26 -0.61 -7.33
C GLU A 91 11.88 -0.03 -6.05
N PRO A 92 13.13 -0.38 -5.73
CA PRO A 92 13.82 0.18 -4.57
C PRO A 92 13.73 1.71 -4.57
N CYS A 93 13.16 2.27 -3.50
CA CYS A 93 12.92 3.71 -3.34
C CYS A 93 13.31 4.12 -1.92
N PRO A 94 14.55 4.61 -1.70
CA PRO A 94 15.02 5.04 -0.38
C PRO A 94 14.14 6.11 0.26
N GLU A 95 13.54 7.00 -0.55
CA GLU A 95 12.66 8.06 -0.08
C GLU A 95 11.37 7.52 0.53
N LEU A 96 10.86 6.37 0.03
CA LEU A 96 9.71 5.68 0.61
C LEU A 96 10.02 5.15 2.00
N PHE A 97 11.20 4.55 2.17
CA PHE A 97 11.66 4.06 3.47
C PHE A 97 11.88 5.21 4.45
N ALA A 98 12.52 6.30 4.01
CA ALA A 98 12.72 7.48 4.83
C ALA A 98 11.39 8.12 5.26
N LEU A 99 10.39 8.17 4.38
CA LEU A 99 9.05 8.63 4.73
C LEU A 99 8.42 7.76 5.82
N ARG A 100 8.53 6.44 5.68
CA ARG A 100 8.01 5.52 6.69
C ARG A 100 8.72 5.68 8.02
N GLU A 101 10.04 5.77 8.04
CA GLU A 101 10.82 5.99 9.27
C GLU A 101 10.40 7.28 9.98
N GLU A 102 10.23 8.37 9.24
CA GLU A 102 9.73 9.64 9.78
C GLU A 102 8.32 9.47 10.37
N LEU A 103 7.42 8.76 9.69
CA LEU A 103 6.09 8.46 10.21
C LEU A 103 6.16 7.65 11.50
N ILE A 104 6.96 6.58 11.55
CA ILE A 104 7.13 5.76 12.75
C ILE A 104 7.64 6.60 13.91
N PHE A 105 8.65 7.43 13.69
CA PHE A 105 9.15 8.36 14.70
C PHE A 105 8.05 9.28 15.25
N GLN A 106 7.18 9.81 14.38
CA GLN A 106 6.05 10.65 14.80
C GLN A 106 5.00 9.89 15.60
N LEU A 107 4.76 8.61 15.28
CA LEU A 107 3.86 7.75 16.03
C LEU A 107 4.42 7.44 17.43
N GLU A 108 5.68 7.05 17.51
CA GLU A 108 6.37 6.73 18.77
C GLU A 108 6.40 7.93 19.72
N ARG A 109 6.74 9.11 19.22
CA ARG A 109 6.73 10.35 20.02
C ARG A 109 5.36 10.66 20.64
N ARG A 110 4.28 10.19 20.01
CA ARG A 110 2.90 10.37 20.47
C ARG A 110 2.37 9.17 21.26
N GLY A 111 3.21 8.14 21.45
CA GLY A 111 2.80 6.91 22.13
C GLY A 111 1.64 6.20 21.39
N LEU A 112 1.61 6.28 20.07
CA LEU A 112 0.68 5.53 19.24
C LEU A 112 1.29 4.18 18.89
N TRP A 113 0.52 3.13 19.11
CA TRP A 113 0.93 1.79 18.71
C TRP A 113 0.83 1.64 17.18
N TYR A 114 1.74 0.89 16.61
CA TYR A 114 1.69 0.42 15.24
C TYR A 114 2.14 -1.04 15.16
N GLN A 115 1.73 -1.74 14.13
CA GLN A 115 2.12 -3.13 13.94
C GLN A 115 3.62 -3.20 13.63
N PRO A 116 4.41 -3.89 14.49
CA PRO A 116 5.84 -4.07 14.25
C PRO A 116 6.07 -5.06 13.11
N GLY A 117 7.28 -5.04 12.57
CA GLY A 117 7.73 -5.98 11.54
C GLY A 117 8.50 -5.32 10.41
N GLU A 118 9.00 -6.15 9.51
CA GLU A 118 9.68 -5.69 8.32
C GLU A 118 8.73 -4.92 7.40
N PHE A 119 9.16 -3.77 6.92
CA PHE A 119 8.41 -3.00 5.94
C PHE A 119 8.57 -3.60 4.54
N ARG A 120 7.52 -4.18 4.04
CA ARG A 120 7.42 -4.72 2.68
C ARG A 120 6.39 -3.92 1.89
N PRO A 121 6.82 -2.83 1.22
CA PRO A 121 5.90 -1.94 0.51
C PRO A 121 5.21 -2.67 -0.65
N HIS A 122 3.89 -2.64 -0.65
CA HIS A 122 3.08 -3.29 -1.69
C HIS A 122 1.70 -2.67 -1.82
N VAL A 123 1.12 -2.83 -2.99
CA VAL A 123 -0.30 -2.57 -3.27
C VAL A 123 -0.99 -3.91 -3.45
N THR A 124 -2.01 -4.20 -2.67
CA THR A 124 -2.79 -5.42 -2.81
C THR A 124 -3.53 -5.41 -4.15
N LEU A 125 -3.25 -6.38 -5.02
CA LEU A 125 -3.95 -6.57 -6.28
C LEU A 125 -5.17 -7.47 -6.12
N ALA A 126 -5.00 -8.59 -5.44
CA ALA A 126 -6.05 -9.59 -5.28
C ALA A 126 -5.74 -10.58 -4.15
N ARG A 127 -6.76 -11.29 -3.71
CA ARG A 127 -6.64 -12.50 -2.88
C ARG A 127 -7.15 -13.69 -3.66
N CYS A 128 -6.30 -14.71 -3.83
CA CYS A 128 -6.64 -15.96 -4.50
C CYS A 128 -5.72 -17.08 -3.99
N SER A 129 -6.27 -18.02 -3.24
CA SER A 129 -5.49 -19.06 -2.56
C SER A 129 -4.95 -20.18 -3.46
N ASN A 130 -5.50 -20.35 -4.66
CA ASN A 130 -5.23 -21.53 -5.50
C ASN A 130 -4.61 -21.17 -6.86
N PHE A 131 -3.97 -20.02 -6.99
CA PHE A 131 -3.43 -19.58 -8.27
C PHE A 131 -1.94 -19.28 -8.17
N VAL A 132 -1.16 -19.87 -9.08
CA VAL A 132 0.27 -19.55 -9.30
C VAL A 132 0.37 -18.85 -10.64
N ILE A 133 0.97 -17.67 -10.70
CA ILE A 133 1.28 -17.01 -11.97
C ILE A 133 2.45 -17.78 -12.62
N ASP A 134 2.20 -18.40 -13.75
CA ASP A 134 3.24 -18.70 -14.71
C ASP A 134 3.72 -17.36 -15.29
N GLY A 135 5.02 -17.11 -15.36
CA GLY A 135 5.66 -15.81 -15.60
C GLY A 135 5.19 -14.92 -16.76
N ASN A 136 3.98 -15.15 -17.30
CA ASN A 136 3.39 -14.44 -18.45
C ASN A 136 2.57 -13.18 -18.11
N LEU A 137 2.48 -12.79 -16.84
CA LEU A 137 1.88 -11.50 -16.47
C LEU A 137 2.93 -10.38 -16.70
N CYS A 138 3.15 -10.05 -17.97
CA CYS A 138 4.09 -9.00 -18.35
C CYS A 138 3.58 -7.63 -17.88
N LEU A 139 4.31 -6.98 -16.98
CA LEU A 139 4.08 -5.63 -16.49
C LEU A 139 4.83 -4.57 -17.32
N SER A 140 5.02 -4.79 -18.60
CA SER A 140 5.61 -3.75 -19.43
C SER A 140 4.79 -2.46 -19.33
N ASN A 141 5.40 -1.40 -18.82
CA ASN A 141 4.94 -0.01 -18.82
C ASN A 141 4.18 0.53 -17.59
N PHE A 142 4.56 0.18 -16.36
CA PHE A 142 4.17 1.00 -15.21
C PHE A 142 5.18 2.12 -14.97
N HIS A 143 4.82 3.35 -15.36
CA HIS A 143 5.63 4.55 -15.12
C HIS A 143 5.44 5.11 -13.71
N ALA A 144 6.41 5.93 -13.28
CA ALA A 144 6.43 6.61 -12.00
C ALA A 144 5.15 7.40 -11.71
N PHE A 145 4.65 7.30 -10.47
CA PHE A 145 3.43 7.96 -10.05
C PHE A 145 3.69 8.86 -8.86
N ASN A 146 3.08 10.05 -8.88
CA ASN A 146 3.09 10.94 -7.73
C ASN A 146 2.11 10.39 -6.68
N CYS A 147 2.63 10.09 -5.49
CA CYS A 147 1.85 9.61 -4.36
C CYS A 147 1.81 10.64 -3.26
N HIS A 148 0.69 10.75 -2.58
CA HIS A 148 0.54 11.60 -1.40
C HIS A 148 0.16 10.73 -0.19
N PRO A 149 0.76 10.97 1.00
CA PRO A 149 0.35 10.28 2.20
C PRO A 149 -1.07 10.68 2.59
N VAL A 150 -1.88 9.70 2.94
CA VAL A 150 -3.25 9.87 3.43
C VAL A 150 -3.49 8.99 4.65
N CYS A 151 -4.36 9.47 5.54
CA CYS A 151 -4.90 8.66 6.61
C CYS A 151 -6.14 7.94 6.08
N CYS A 152 -6.19 6.61 6.20
CA CYS A 152 -7.33 5.79 5.78
C CYS A 152 -8.03 5.20 7.01
N LEU A 153 -9.34 5.30 6.99
CA LEU A 153 -10.26 4.74 7.97
C LEU A 153 -10.70 3.34 7.55
#